data_f1f39d5a89d6d43510fb0d9c7a56e0e1
#
_entry.id   f1f39d5a89d6d43510fb0d9c7a56e0e1
#
_cell.length_a   1.000
_cell.length_b   1.000
_cell.length_c   1.000
_cell.angle_alpha   90.00
_cell.angle_beta   90.00
_cell.angle_gamma   90.00
#
_symmetry.space_group_name_H-M   'P 1'
#
loop_
_entity.id
_entity.type
_entity.pdbx_description
1 polymer ?
#
loop_
_entity_poly.entity_id
_entity_poly.type
_entity_poly.pdbx_seq_one_letter_code
_entity_poly.pdbx_strand_id
1 'polypeptide(L)'
;MNNLLKGIIVVMLSTLFASCSSHQGIESVTADEFENALYDSHVQLLDVRSADEYSQGHIANAENIDVQQPDFIDKAKAKLDHTNPVYVYCRSGKRSMLAAQKLVKAGFKVVNLRDGIMGWENAGKPVLP
;
A
#
# COMPACT_ATOMS: atom_id res chain seq x y z
N MET A 1 13.92 34.45 45.29
CA MET A 1 13.87 34.17 44.96
C MET A 1 13.59 33.39 44.19
N ASN A 2 13.44 33.01 43.87
CA ASN A 2 13.36 32.52 43.34
C ASN A 2 13.01 31.68 42.60
N ASN A 3 12.92 31.48 42.33
CA ASN A 3 12.69 30.91 41.78
C ASN A 3 12.29 30.19 40.98
N LEU A 4 12.21 30.08 40.71
CA LEU A 4 11.95 29.63 40.13
C LEU A 4 11.59 28.88 39.35
N LEU A 5 11.57 28.68 39.10
CA LEU A 5 11.35 28.20 38.47
C LEU A 5 11.05 27.45 37.86
N LYS A 6 11.11 27.37 37.76
CA LYS A 6 10.95 26.84 37.42
C LYS A 6 10.47 26.20 36.64
N GLY A 7 10.38 25.96 36.27
CA GLY A 7 10.03 25.37 35.66
C GLY A 7 9.64 24.70 34.83
N ILE A 8 9.73 24.57 34.58
CA ILE A 8 9.54 24.10 33.87
C ILE A 8 9.17 23.21 33.15
N ILE A 9 9.08 22.80 32.95
CA ILE A 9 8.83 22.10 32.42
C ILE A 9 8.35 21.55 31.47
N VAL A 10 8.31 21.18 31.17
CA VAL A 10 8.03 20.66 30.35
C VAL A 10 7.67 19.76 29.67
N VAL A 11 7.55 19.38 29.46
CA VAL A 11 7.26 18.66 28.90
C VAL A 11 6.86 18.02 27.92
N MET A 12 6.82 17.64 27.55
CA MET A 12 6.62 17.12 26.75
C MET A 12 6.16 16.29 26.14
N LEU A 13 5.93 15.86 25.90
CA LEU A 13 5.60 15.22 25.37
C LEU A 13 5.34 14.44 24.60
N SER A 14 5.40 14.10 24.30
CA SER A 14 5.33 13.42 23.70
C SER A 14 4.78 12.75 22.93
N THR A 15 4.51 12.43 22.65
CA THR A 15 4.15 11.90 21.97
C THR A 15 3.86 10.98 21.34
N LEU A 16 3.72 10.46 21.14
CA LEU A 16 3.59 9.68 20.66
C LEU A 16 3.03 9.09 19.83
N PHE A 17 2.83 8.68 19.44
CA PHE A 17 2.51 8.15 18.68
C PHE A 17 2.35 7.15 18.35
N ALA A 18 2.31 6.76 18.19
CA ALA A 18 2.19 5.90 18.09
C ALA A 18 1.80 5.15 17.28
N SER A 19 1.74 4.94 16.89
CA SER A 19 1.47 4.32 16.18
C SER A 19 1.44 3.24 15.96
N CYS A 20 1.52 2.94 16.10
CA CYS A 20 1.40 1.83 16.15
C CYS A 20 1.18 1.14 15.10
N SER A 21 1.10 1.50 14.42
CA SER A 21 0.89 0.67 13.42
C SER A 21 2.10 -0.05 13.08
N SER A 22 2.04 -1.23 12.94
CA SER A 22 3.15 -2.02 12.52
C SER A 22 3.44 -1.90 11.05
N HIS A 23 2.73 -1.04 10.33
CA HIS A 23 2.81 -0.96 8.88
C HIS A 23 3.30 0.41 8.44
N GLN A 24 4.46 0.82 8.95
CA GLN A 24 5.05 2.10 8.61
C GLN A 24 5.23 2.25 7.12
N GLY A 25 4.81 3.39 6.61
CA GLY A 25 4.95 3.71 5.19
C GLY A 25 3.91 3.07 4.31
N ILE A 26 2.93 2.38 4.91
CA ILE A 26 1.85 1.74 4.17
C ILE A 26 0.52 2.30 4.63
N GLU A 27 -0.23 2.83 3.68
CA GLU A 27 -1.58 3.29 3.90
C GLU A 27 -2.53 2.26 3.29
N SER A 28 -3.57 1.87 4.03
CA SER A 28 -4.61 0.99 3.50
C SER A 28 -5.87 1.81 3.29
N VAL A 29 -6.42 1.76 2.10
CA VAL A 29 -7.53 2.62 1.71
C VAL A 29 -8.73 1.81 1.22
N THR A 30 -9.88 2.47 1.16
CA THR A 30 -11.11 1.88 0.64
C THR A 30 -11.07 1.77 -0.89
N ALA A 31 -12.00 1.02 -1.46
CA ALA A 31 -12.12 0.90 -2.90
C ALA A 31 -12.35 2.26 -3.57
N ASP A 32 -13.17 3.13 -2.97
CA ASP A 32 -13.42 4.46 -3.53
C ASP A 32 -12.17 5.33 -3.53
N GLU A 33 -11.44 5.33 -2.43
CA GLU A 33 -10.18 6.08 -2.33
C GLU A 33 -9.14 5.56 -3.30
N PHE A 34 -9.06 4.24 -3.42
CA PHE A 34 -8.14 3.58 -4.33
C PHE A 34 -8.46 3.97 -5.78
N GLU A 35 -9.73 3.87 -6.15
CA GLU A 35 -10.19 4.23 -7.50
C GLU A 35 -9.86 5.69 -7.82
N ASN A 36 -10.13 6.59 -6.89
CA ASN A 36 -9.85 8.02 -7.11
C ASN A 36 -8.37 8.26 -7.40
N ALA A 37 -7.49 7.55 -6.70
CA ALA A 37 -6.06 7.70 -6.90
C ALA A 37 -5.61 7.21 -8.29
N LEU A 38 -6.30 6.23 -8.84
CA LEU A 38 -5.94 5.65 -10.14
C LEU A 38 -6.14 6.59 -11.32
N TYR A 39 -6.86 7.70 -11.12
CA TYR A 39 -6.98 8.72 -12.15
C TYR A 39 -5.68 9.51 -12.36
N ASP A 40 -4.77 9.46 -11.40
CA ASP A 40 -3.46 10.09 -11.53
C ASP A 40 -2.55 9.15 -12.35
N SER A 41 -2.05 9.64 -13.48
CA SER A 41 -1.24 8.83 -14.38
C SER A 41 0.12 8.43 -13.80
N HIS A 42 0.55 9.04 -12.69
CA HIS A 42 1.80 8.68 -12.04
C HIS A 42 1.66 7.48 -11.11
N VAL A 43 0.44 7.10 -10.77
CA VAL A 43 0.18 5.95 -9.91
C VAL A 43 0.49 4.66 -10.66
N GLN A 44 1.23 3.78 -10.01
CA GLN A 44 1.56 2.47 -10.56
C GLN A 44 0.69 1.44 -9.87
N LEU A 45 -0.14 0.74 -10.65
CA LEU A 45 -1.08 -0.24 -10.11
C LEU A 45 -0.51 -1.65 -10.23
N LEU A 46 -0.46 -2.35 -9.10
CA LEU A 46 0.19 -3.66 -9.01
C LEU A 46 -0.76 -4.70 -8.43
N ASP A 47 -1.02 -5.74 -9.20
CA ASP A 47 -1.77 -6.92 -8.77
C ASP A 47 -0.73 -7.98 -8.35
N VAL A 48 -0.75 -8.37 -7.07
CA VAL A 48 0.25 -9.29 -6.54
C VAL A 48 -0.28 -10.72 -6.37
N ARG A 49 -1.40 -11.01 -7.03
CA ARG A 49 -1.97 -12.35 -7.05
C ARG A 49 -1.24 -13.23 -8.07
N SER A 50 -1.62 -14.49 -8.14
CA SER A 50 -1.07 -15.40 -9.14
C SER A 50 -1.47 -14.96 -10.56
N ALA A 51 -0.72 -15.43 -11.54
CA ALA A 51 -1.02 -15.17 -12.95
C ALA A 51 -2.40 -15.71 -13.34
N ASP A 52 -2.79 -16.85 -12.78
CA ASP A 52 -4.11 -17.44 -13.07
C ASP A 52 -5.24 -16.54 -12.54
N GLU A 53 -5.11 -16.05 -11.32
CA GLU A 53 -6.10 -15.12 -10.76
C GLU A 53 -6.20 -13.86 -11.60
N TYR A 54 -5.07 -13.30 -11.98
CA TYR A 54 -5.01 -12.10 -12.82
C TYR A 54 -5.74 -12.31 -14.15
N SER A 55 -5.51 -13.45 -14.78
CA SER A 55 -6.12 -13.74 -16.09
C SER A 55 -7.64 -13.92 -16.00
N GLN A 56 -8.16 -14.23 -14.83
CA GLN A 56 -9.61 -14.39 -14.64
C GLN A 56 -10.32 -13.07 -14.38
N GLY A 57 -9.58 -12.01 -14.12
CA GLY A 57 -10.13 -10.69 -13.91
C GLY A 57 -9.20 -9.84 -13.07
N HIS A 58 -8.94 -8.61 -13.51
CA HIS A 58 -8.06 -7.69 -12.81
C HIS A 58 -8.50 -6.25 -13.04
N ILE A 59 -8.02 -5.36 -12.22
CA ILE A 59 -8.32 -3.93 -12.37
C ILE A 59 -7.55 -3.40 -13.57
N ALA A 60 -8.20 -2.58 -14.38
CA ALA A 60 -7.61 -2.03 -15.61
C ALA A 60 -6.24 -1.41 -15.33
N ASN A 61 -5.29 -1.68 -16.20
CA ASN A 61 -3.92 -1.16 -16.17
C ASN A 61 -3.03 -1.75 -15.09
N ALA A 62 -3.48 -2.78 -14.36
CA ALA A 62 -2.65 -3.41 -13.36
C ALA A 62 -1.54 -4.24 -14.00
N GLU A 63 -0.31 -4.07 -13.49
CA GLU A 63 0.78 -5.01 -13.74
C GLU A 63 0.60 -6.19 -12.80
N ASN A 64 0.99 -7.37 -13.23
CA ASN A 64 0.90 -8.55 -12.37
C ASN A 64 2.28 -9.05 -11.99
N ILE A 65 2.58 -9.05 -10.69
CA ILE A 65 3.79 -9.67 -10.15
C ILE A 65 3.37 -10.45 -8.91
N ASP A 66 3.46 -11.76 -8.97
CA ASP A 66 3.02 -12.65 -7.90
C ASP A 66 3.94 -12.53 -6.68
N VAL A 67 3.39 -12.09 -5.54
CA VAL A 67 4.20 -11.90 -4.33
C VAL A 67 4.71 -13.22 -3.75
N GLN A 68 4.10 -14.34 -4.11
CA GLN A 68 4.51 -15.65 -3.61
C GLN A 68 5.72 -16.21 -4.35
N GLN A 69 6.15 -15.57 -5.43
CA GLN A 69 7.34 -15.99 -6.15
C GLN A 69 8.60 -15.42 -5.50
N PRO A 70 9.70 -16.19 -5.43
CA PRO A 70 10.91 -15.73 -4.76
C PRO A 70 11.58 -14.52 -5.41
N ASP A 71 11.30 -14.27 -6.69
CA ASP A 71 11.87 -13.15 -7.43
C ASP A 71 10.98 -11.91 -7.44
N PHE A 72 9.98 -11.85 -6.54
CA PHE A 72 9.01 -10.75 -6.52
C PHE A 72 9.69 -9.38 -6.48
N ILE A 73 10.62 -9.18 -5.55
CA ILE A 73 11.27 -7.86 -5.40
C ILE A 73 12.17 -7.54 -6.59
N ASP A 74 12.87 -8.51 -7.13
CA ASP A 74 13.70 -8.28 -8.32
C ASP A 74 12.85 -7.81 -9.50
N LYS A 75 11.70 -8.44 -9.71
CA LYS A 75 10.77 -8.05 -10.76
C LYS A 75 10.18 -6.66 -10.50
N ALA A 76 9.82 -6.39 -9.25
CA ALA A 76 9.26 -5.09 -8.89
C ALA A 76 10.27 -3.98 -9.15
N LYS A 77 11.52 -4.17 -8.75
CA LYS A 77 12.58 -3.17 -9.00
C LYS A 77 12.82 -2.93 -10.49
N ALA A 78 12.66 -3.96 -11.29
CA ALA A 78 12.86 -3.85 -12.74
C ALA A 78 11.72 -3.12 -13.43
N LYS A 79 10.51 -3.19 -12.89
CA LYS A 79 9.30 -2.68 -13.56
C LYS A 79 8.74 -1.39 -12.97
N LEU A 80 9.01 -1.11 -11.70
CA LEU A 80 8.39 0.01 -11.00
C LEU A 80 9.38 1.15 -10.78
N ASP A 81 8.83 2.35 -10.74
CA ASP A 81 9.60 3.58 -10.53
C ASP A 81 9.49 3.97 -9.05
N HIS A 82 10.62 4.17 -8.38
CA HIS A 82 10.67 4.54 -6.98
C HIS A 82 10.12 5.94 -6.70
N THR A 83 10.04 6.79 -7.70
CA THR A 83 9.60 8.18 -7.52
C THR A 83 8.08 8.31 -7.51
N ASN A 84 7.37 7.28 -7.95
CA ASN A 84 5.91 7.31 -8.04
C ASN A 84 5.29 6.29 -7.09
N PRO A 85 4.14 6.58 -6.51
CA PRO A 85 3.52 5.65 -5.56
C PRO A 85 3.04 4.37 -6.25
N VAL A 86 3.15 3.27 -5.52
CA VAL A 86 2.68 1.95 -5.96
C VAL A 86 1.38 1.65 -5.21
N TYR A 87 0.32 1.44 -5.95
CA TYR A 87 -0.98 1.02 -5.42
C TYR A 87 -1.12 -0.47 -5.64
N VAL A 88 -1.22 -1.22 -4.56
CA VAL A 88 -1.10 -2.68 -4.59
C VAL A 88 -2.39 -3.33 -4.11
N TYR A 89 -2.75 -4.43 -4.74
CA TYR A 89 -3.90 -5.21 -4.28
C TYR A 89 -3.69 -6.70 -4.50
N CYS A 90 -4.43 -7.48 -3.73
CA CYS A 90 -4.58 -8.90 -3.93
C CYS A 90 -6.08 -9.25 -3.87
N ARG A 91 -6.43 -10.46 -3.46
CA ARG A 91 -7.82 -10.86 -3.39
C ARG A 91 -8.56 -10.19 -2.22
N SER A 92 -7.99 -10.25 -1.01
CA SER A 92 -8.65 -9.79 0.23
C SER A 92 -7.86 -8.76 1.02
N GLY A 93 -6.65 -8.39 0.56
CA GLY A 93 -5.80 -7.42 1.25
C GLY A 93 -4.64 -8.04 2.03
N LYS A 94 -4.61 -9.36 2.18
CA LYS A 94 -3.63 -10.02 3.02
C LYS A 94 -2.26 -10.20 2.34
N ARG A 95 -2.26 -10.78 1.14
CA ARG A 95 -1.02 -10.94 0.37
C ARG A 95 -0.47 -9.58 -0.05
N SER A 96 -1.35 -8.63 -0.34
CA SER A 96 -0.92 -7.30 -0.75
C SER A 96 -0.29 -6.53 0.41
N MET A 97 -0.71 -6.77 1.64
CA MET A 97 -0.03 -6.16 2.78
C MET A 97 1.39 -6.72 2.93
N LEU A 98 1.57 -8.02 2.72
CA LEU A 98 2.90 -8.62 2.71
C LEU A 98 3.75 -8.03 1.58
N ALA A 99 3.18 -7.91 0.39
CA ALA A 99 3.85 -7.29 -0.74
C ALA A 99 4.24 -5.84 -0.43
N ALA A 100 3.31 -5.09 0.19
CA ALA A 100 3.56 -3.71 0.56
C ALA A 100 4.75 -3.59 1.51
N GLN A 101 4.85 -4.47 2.50
CA GLN A 101 5.98 -4.47 3.43
C GLN A 101 7.30 -4.70 2.70
N LYS A 102 7.32 -5.64 1.76
CA LYS A 102 8.52 -5.91 0.96
C LYS A 102 8.88 -4.73 0.08
N LEU A 103 7.88 -4.08 -0.51
CA LEU A 103 8.10 -2.93 -1.39
C LEU A 103 8.60 -1.71 -0.62
N VAL A 104 8.03 -1.43 0.55
CA VAL A 104 8.50 -0.33 1.40
C VAL A 104 9.96 -0.55 1.80
N LYS A 105 10.30 -1.78 2.15
CA LYS A 105 11.67 -2.13 2.50
C LYS A 105 12.64 -1.92 1.34
N ALA A 106 12.12 -2.06 0.11
CA ALA A 106 12.90 -1.84 -1.10
C ALA A 106 12.91 -0.37 -1.55
N GLY A 107 12.28 0.53 -0.80
CA GLY A 107 12.33 1.97 -1.05
C GLY A 107 11.14 2.56 -1.77
N PHE A 108 10.07 1.81 -1.96
CA PHE A 108 8.86 2.30 -2.63
C PHE A 108 7.88 2.93 -1.63
N LYS A 109 7.08 3.86 -2.12
CA LYS A 109 5.91 4.37 -1.40
C LYS A 109 4.72 3.54 -1.83
N VAL A 110 3.98 3.02 -0.87
CA VAL A 110 2.96 2.00 -1.16
C VAL A 110 1.63 2.33 -0.50
N VAL A 111 0.56 2.13 -1.27
CA VAL A 111 -0.81 2.22 -0.78
C VAL A 111 -1.48 0.88 -1.05
N ASN A 112 -2.14 0.32 -0.05
CA ASN A 112 -2.77 -0.97 -0.13
C ASN A 112 -4.29 -0.84 -0.28
N LEU A 113 -4.89 -1.63 -1.16
CA LEU A 113 -6.35 -1.75 -1.24
C LEU A 113 -6.80 -2.68 -0.11
N ARG A 114 -7.40 -2.10 0.93
CA ARG A 114 -7.68 -2.77 2.19
C ARG A 114 -8.46 -4.07 2.02
N ASP A 115 -9.51 -4.04 1.22
CA ASP A 115 -10.40 -5.20 1.06
C ASP A 115 -10.17 -5.97 -0.24
N GLY A 116 -9.09 -5.65 -0.94
CA GLY A 116 -8.70 -6.36 -2.15
C GLY A 116 -9.67 -6.22 -3.30
N ILE A 117 -9.46 -7.04 -4.33
CA ILE A 117 -10.34 -7.03 -5.50
C ILE A 117 -11.74 -7.51 -5.13
N MET A 118 -11.88 -8.31 -4.06
CA MET A 118 -13.20 -8.71 -3.57
C MET A 118 -14.02 -7.49 -3.17
N GLY A 119 -13.44 -6.59 -2.37
CA GLY A 119 -14.11 -5.37 -1.97
C GLY A 119 -14.37 -4.44 -3.15
N TRP A 120 -13.43 -4.40 -4.09
CA TRP A 120 -13.59 -3.65 -5.33
C TRP A 120 -14.81 -4.10 -6.11
N GLU A 121 -14.95 -5.41 -6.34
CA GLU A 121 -16.08 -5.99 -7.06
C GLU A 121 -17.38 -5.83 -6.28
N ASN A 122 -17.35 -6.01 -4.95
CA ASN A 122 -18.54 -5.80 -4.11
C ASN A 122 -19.03 -4.35 -4.15
N ALA A 123 -18.13 -3.41 -4.41
CA ALA A 123 -18.50 -2.01 -4.57
C ALA A 123 -19.01 -1.71 -5.99
N GLY A 124 -19.16 -2.72 -6.83
CA GLY A 124 -19.67 -2.57 -8.19
C GLY A 124 -18.66 -2.03 -9.18
N LYS A 125 -17.37 -2.07 -8.86
CA LYS A 125 -16.34 -1.53 -9.74
C LYS A 125 -15.88 -2.58 -10.75
N PRO A 126 -15.47 -2.16 -11.95
CA PRO A 126 -15.22 -3.09 -13.05
C PRO A 126 -13.88 -3.80 -12.96
N VAL A 127 -13.85 -5.01 -13.52
CA VAL A 127 -12.63 -5.76 -13.75
C VAL A 127 -12.59 -6.22 -15.20
N LEU A 128 -11.37 -6.42 -15.70
CA LEU A 128 -11.12 -6.89 -17.08
C LEU A 128 -10.63 -8.33 -17.04
N PRO A 129 -10.99 -9.14 -18.04
CA PRO A 129 -10.42 -10.49 -18.15
C PRO A 129 -8.97 -10.49 -18.59
#